data_1dc470f4b3346f1cb586a4bd308cd89f
#
_entry.id   1dc470f4b3346f1cb586a4bd308cd89f
#
_cell.length_a   1.000
_cell.length_b   1.000
_cell.length_c   1.000
_cell.angle_alpha   90.00
_cell.angle_beta   90.00
_cell.angle_gamma   90.00
#
_symmetry.space_group_name_H-M   'P 1'
#
loop_
_entity.id
_entity.type
_entity.pdbx_description
1 polymer ?
#
loop_
_entity_poly.entity_id
_entity_poly.type
_entity_poly.pdbx_seq_one_letter_code
_entity_poly.pdbx_strand_id
1 'polypeptide(L)' 'MPPTFSIRRLVEKALHLGLLTPDIEQGINAELSRLGYLPVGDAEALELLMYEMDEGRIRLVPGSGHRHQHLQQPV' A
#
# COMPACT_ATOMS: atom_id res chain seq x y z
N MET A 1 -3.55 -16.20 18.33
CA MET A 1 -4.13 -15.00 17.79
C MET A 1 -3.71 -14.77 16.35
N PRO A 2 -4.64 -14.66 15.47
CA PRO A 2 -4.28 -14.46 14.09
C PRO A 2 -3.59 -13.12 13.91
N PRO A 3 -2.61 -13.07 13.06
CA PRO A 3 -1.97 -11.80 12.78
C PRO A 3 -2.95 -10.88 12.11
N THR A 4 -3.19 -9.77 12.73
CA THR A 4 -3.98 -8.74 12.13
C THR A 4 -3.00 -7.76 11.54
N PHE A 5 -3.00 -7.67 10.25
CA PHE A 5 -2.14 -6.69 9.59
C PHE A 5 -2.91 -5.39 9.51
N SER A 6 -2.65 -4.52 10.46
CA SER A 6 -3.26 -3.20 10.38
C SER A 6 -2.60 -2.42 9.25
N ILE A 7 -3.31 -1.42 8.75
CA ILE A 7 -2.77 -0.53 7.73
C ILE A 7 -1.46 0.07 8.20
N ARG A 8 -1.43 0.47 9.47
CA ARG A 8 -0.25 1.06 10.05
C ARG A 8 0.96 0.14 9.98
N ARG A 9 0.76 -1.14 10.26
CA ARG A 9 1.84 -2.12 10.18
C ARG A 9 2.33 -2.31 8.76
N LEU A 10 1.39 -2.30 7.81
CA LEU A 10 1.75 -2.43 6.41
C LEU A 10 2.53 -1.22 5.93
N VAL A 11 2.14 -0.03 6.39
CA VAL A 11 2.88 1.19 6.08
C VAL A 11 4.29 1.11 6.67
N GLU A 12 4.40 0.66 7.92
CA GLU A 12 5.70 0.50 8.56
C GLU A 12 6.60 -0.43 7.76
N LYS A 13 6.02 -1.49 7.23
CA LYS A 13 6.78 -2.42 6.42
C LYS A 13 7.29 -1.75 5.15
N ALA A 14 6.43 -0.96 4.50
CA ALA A 14 6.84 -0.23 3.31
C ALA A 14 7.95 0.77 3.63
N LEU A 15 7.84 1.46 4.76
CA LEU A 15 8.87 2.40 5.18
C LEU A 15 10.19 1.68 5.41
N HIS A 16 10.14 0.52 6.02
CA HIS A 16 11.32 -0.26 6.31
C HIS A 16 12.00 -0.77 5.04
N LEU A 17 11.20 -1.20 4.08
CA LEU A 17 11.71 -1.71 2.82
C LEU A 17 12.12 -0.61 1.85
N GLY A 18 11.54 0.56 2.00
CA GLY A 18 11.69 1.62 1.01
C GLY A 18 10.92 1.32 -0.26
N LEU A 19 9.99 0.39 -0.19
CA LEU A 19 9.21 -0.07 -1.35
C LEU A 19 7.77 -0.31 -0.94
N LEU A 20 6.86 0.07 -1.83
CA LEU A 20 5.46 -0.31 -1.69
C LEU A 20 5.21 -1.44 -2.67
N THR A 21 5.20 -2.65 -2.16
CA THR A 21 5.03 -3.84 -2.99
C THR A 21 3.56 -4.13 -3.21
N PRO A 22 3.23 -4.94 -4.23
CA PRO A 22 1.82 -5.33 -4.44
C PRO A 22 1.20 -6.01 -3.23
N ASP A 23 1.97 -6.81 -2.50
CA ASP A 23 1.47 -7.47 -1.29
C ASP A 23 1.03 -6.48 -0.25
N ILE A 24 1.87 -5.47 -0.02
CA ILE A 24 1.56 -4.44 0.97
C ILE A 24 0.35 -3.64 0.52
N GLU A 25 0.33 -3.28 -0.76
CA GLU A 25 -0.77 -2.50 -1.31
C GLU A 25 -2.09 -3.26 -1.18
N GLN A 26 -2.09 -4.54 -1.53
CA GLN A 26 -3.29 -5.36 -1.43
C GLN A 26 -3.73 -5.50 0.02
N GLY A 27 -2.78 -5.64 0.93
CA GLY A 27 -3.08 -5.72 2.35
C GLY A 27 -3.77 -4.45 2.85
N ILE A 28 -3.27 -3.30 2.43
CA ILE A 28 -3.87 -2.03 2.81
C ILE A 28 -5.30 -1.95 2.27
N ASN A 29 -5.49 -2.29 1.00
CA ASN A 29 -6.81 -2.23 0.39
C ASN A 29 -7.78 -3.21 1.06
N ALA A 30 -7.28 -4.39 1.40
CA ALA A 30 -8.11 -5.39 2.08
C ALA A 30 -8.57 -4.89 3.44
N GLU A 31 -7.68 -4.24 4.17
CA GLU A 31 -8.03 -3.68 5.48
C GLU A 31 -9.04 -2.55 5.35
N LEU A 32 -8.86 -1.69 4.37
CA LEU A 32 -9.80 -0.61 4.14
C LEU A 32 -11.20 -1.15 3.82
N SER A 33 -11.25 -2.18 2.99
CA SER A 33 -12.52 -2.82 2.64
C SER A 33 -13.16 -3.48 3.84
N ARG A 34 -12.35 -4.14 4.67
CA ARG A 34 -12.87 -4.85 5.83
C ARG A 34 -13.41 -3.88 6.88
N LEU A 35 -12.71 -2.80 7.11
CA LEU A 35 -13.08 -1.84 8.13
C LEU A 35 -14.26 -0.96 7.72
N GLY A 36 -14.33 -0.63 6.45
CA GLY A 36 -15.37 0.26 5.96
C GLY A 36 -15.16 1.71 6.33
N TYR A 37 -14.05 2.02 7.01
CA TYR A 37 -13.69 3.39 7.37
C TYR A 37 -12.19 3.42 7.64
N LEU A 38 -11.65 4.61 7.79
CA LEU A 38 -10.21 4.78 8.00
C LEU A 38 -9.96 5.34 9.39
N PRO A 39 -9.47 4.51 10.32
CA PRO A 39 -9.13 5.01 11.66
C PRO A 39 -8.07 6.09 11.60
N VAL A 40 -8.10 6.99 12.60
CA VAL A 40 -7.21 8.16 12.62
C VAL A 40 -5.75 7.75 12.54
N GLY A 41 -5.34 6.77 13.34
CA GLY A 41 -3.94 6.34 13.33
C GLY A 41 -3.52 5.78 11.99
N ASP A 42 -4.41 5.06 11.33
CA ASP A 42 -4.13 4.51 10.01
C ASP A 42 -4.10 5.60 8.96
N ALA A 43 -4.96 6.61 9.11
CA ALA A 43 -4.95 7.74 8.19
C ALA A 43 -3.62 8.48 8.26
N GLU A 44 -3.10 8.68 9.46
CA GLU A 44 -1.81 9.32 9.63
C GLU A 44 -0.70 8.50 9.00
N ALA A 45 -0.77 7.18 9.17
CA ALA A 45 0.23 6.31 8.58
C ALA A 45 0.20 6.40 7.05
N LEU A 46 -1.00 6.42 6.47
CA LEU A 46 -1.12 6.54 5.02
C LEU A 46 -0.63 7.88 4.51
N GLU A 47 -0.88 8.95 5.26
CA GLU A 47 -0.37 10.27 4.90
C GLU A 47 1.15 10.26 4.87
N LEU A 48 1.76 9.62 5.88
CA LEU A 48 3.21 9.50 5.92
C LEU A 48 3.71 8.68 4.73
N LEU A 49 3.03 7.60 4.40
CA LEU A 49 3.41 6.77 3.25
C LEU A 49 3.40 7.60 1.98
N MET A 50 2.34 8.37 1.77
CA MET A 50 2.22 9.20 0.57
C MET A 50 3.31 10.27 0.54
N TYR A 51 3.60 10.87 1.68
CA TYR A 51 4.65 11.86 1.77
C TYR A 51 6.01 11.25 1.41
N GLU A 52 6.31 10.09 1.95
CA GLU A 52 7.57 9.41 1.65
C GLU A 52 7.68 9.02 0.19
N MET A 53 6.56 8.64 -0.41
CA MET A 53 6.53 8.33 -1.84
C MET A 53 6.78 9.58 -2.67
N ASP A 54 6.17 10.69 -2.30
CA ASP A 54 6.38 11.97 -2.99
C ASP A 54 7.82 12.41 -2.92
N GLU A 55 8.48 12.14 -1.79
CA GLU A 55 9.88 12.49 -1.60
C GLU A 55 10.83 11.50 -2.24
N GLY A 56 10.31 10.42 -2.78
CA GLY A 56 11.13 9.42 -3.45
C GLY A 56 11.81 8.44 -2.52
N ARG A 57 11.46 8.45 -1.24
CA ARG A 57 12.06 7.52 -0.28
C ARG A 57 11.38 6.16 -0.31
N ILE A 58 10.16 6.11 -0.79
CA ILE A 58 9.46 4.86 -1.01
C ILE A 58 9.08 4.81 -2.49
N ARG A 59 9.40 3.70 -3.13
CA ARG A 59 9.06 3.52 -4.53
C ARG A 59 7.96 2.51 -4.68
N LEU A 60 7.05 2.79 -5.61
CA LEU A 60 5.99 1.86 -5.94
C LEU A 60 6.55 0.76 -6.83
N VAL A 61 6.37 -0.48 -6.42
CA VAL A 61 6.76 -1.62 -7.22
C VAL A 61 5.54 -2.07 -8.02
N PRO A 62 5.62 -2.02 -9.35
CA PRO A 62 4.48 -2.42 -10.17
C PRO A 62 4.13 -3.89 -9.95
N GLY A 63 2.84 -4.17 -10.01
CA GLY A 63 2.41 -5.55 -9.95
C GLY A 63 2.86 -6.28 -11.19
N SER A 64 3.17 -7.54 -11.05
CA SER A 64 3.58 -8.32 -12.21
C SER A 64 2.35 -8.72 -13.00
N GLY A 65 2.40 -8.52 -14.12
CA GLY A 65 1.32 -8.86 -14.96
C GLY A 65 0.47 -7.73 -15.38
N HIS A 66 0.74 -8.03 -14.85
CA HIS A 66 0.07 -7.64 -15.36
C HIS A 66 -0.03 -7.00 -16.21
N ARG A 67 -0.18 -7.19 -16.42
CA ARG A 67 -0.19 -6.84 -17.17
C ARG A 67 -0.62 -6.30 -17.86
N HIS A 68 -0.88 -6.42 -17.85
CA HIS A 68 -1.39 -6.02 -18.57
C HIS A 68 -1.61 -5.22 -18.98
N GLN A 69 -1.51 -5.10 -18.86
CA GLN A 69 -1.86 -4.47 -19.29
C GLN A 69 -1.82 -3.92 -20.02
N HIS A 70 -1.87 -4.38 -20.16
CA HIS A 70 -1.97 -4.05 -21.05
C HIS A 70 -2.33 -3.55 -21.59
N LEU A 71 -2.43 -3.78 -21.34
CA LEU A 71 -2.88 -3.42 -21.91
C LEU A 71 -3.26 -2.64 -22.28
N GLN A 72 -3.36 -2.53 -22.04
CA GLN A 72 -3.80 -1.95 -22.46
C GLN A 72 -3.92 -1.04 -23.05
N GLN A 73 -3.93 -0.82 -23.23
CA GLN A 73 -4.04 -0.11 -24.03
C GLN A 73 -4.40 0.48 -24.79
N PRO A 74 -5.00 0.70 -24.90
CA PRO A 74 -5.49 1.14 -25.79
C PRO A 74 -5.48 1.71 -26.52
N VAL A 75 -5.77 1.59 -26.91
CA VAL A 75 -5.78 2.10 -27.81
C VAL A 75 -5.77 2.36 -28.66
#